data_640afd61858f1729fd1d7430efc0cb0e
#
_entry.id   640afd61858f1729fd1d7430efc0cb0e
#
_cell.length_a   1.000
_cell.length_b   1.000
_cell.length_c   1.000
_cell.angle_alpha   90.00
_cell.angle_beta   90.00
_cell.angle_gamma   90.00
#
_symmetry.space_group_name_H-M   'P 1'
#
loop_
_entity.id
_entity.type
_entity.pdbx_description
1 polymer ?
#
loop_
_entity_poly.entity_id
_entity_poly.type
_entity_poly.pdbx_seq_one_letter_code
_entity_poly.pdbx_strand_id
1 'polypeptide(L)'
;MNKFLTLAATSLAALQMQVVAQETRPNIIYIMSDDHALQAISAYGSRLAKVLPTPNLDRIANEGIRMDNCCVTNSISAPSRACIMTGQYSHKNGVYTLDDGLLPTHDNFAKEMQKGGYQTAIIGKWHLKYEPAGFDYYNVLPGQGRYKNPVLISKEERKGNTCPFDKTPGKIYQGHSTDVIASQ
;
A
#
# COMPACT_ATOMS: atom_id res chain seq x y z
N MET A 1 35.68 26.27 -47.39
CA MET A 1 35.87 26.35 -45.95
C MET A 1 34.54 26.30 -45.16
N ASN A 2 33.35 26.21 -45.79
CA ASN A 2 32.05 26.28 -45.08
C ASN A 2 31.29 24.95 -44.93
N LYS A 3 31.73 23.87 -45.61
CA LYS A 3 31.03 22.58 -45.52
C LYS A 3 31.36 21.75 -44.25
N PHE A 4 32.55 21.94 -43.72
CA PHE A 4 32.98 21.24 -42.49
C PHE A 4 32.40 21.87 -41.21
N LEU A 5 32.15 23.19 -41.22
CA LEU A 5 31.50 23.85 -40.07
C LEU A 5 30.02 23.48 -39.96
N THR A 6 29.33 23.26 -41.07
CA THR A 6 27.91 22.89 -41.08
C THR A 6 27.70 21.45 -40.59
N LEU A 7 28.62 20.54 -40.89
CA LEU A 7 28.55 19.15 -40.42
C LEU A 7 28.83 19.01 -38.91
N ALA A 8 29.74 19.83 -38.40
CA ALA A 8 30.06 19.87 -36.96
C ALA A 8 28.93 20.45 -36.13
N ALA A 9 28.21 21.46 -36.63
CA ALA A 9 27.07 22.06 -35.93
C ALA A 9 25.85 21.15 -35.90
N THR A 10 25.59 20.35 -36.95
CA THR A 10 24.49 19.41 -36.99
C THR A 10 24.73 18.17 -36.09
N SER A 11 25.99 17.72 -35.97
CA SER A 11 26.32 16.60 -35.04
C SER A 11 26.25 17.04 -33.57
N LEU A 12 26.60 18.29 -33.24
CA LEU A 12 26.46 18.81 -31.87
C LEU A 12 24.99 19.03 -31.47
N ALA A 13 24.13 19.44 -32.39
CA ALA A 13 22.69 19.58 -32.17
C ALA A 13 21.99 18.20 -31.99
N ALA A 14 22.47 17.16 -32.69
CA ALA A 14 21.95 15.81 -32.52
C ALA A 14 22.36 15.14 -31.17
N LEU A 15 23.52 15.54 -30.61
CA LEU A 15 23.93 15.08 -29.27
C LEU A 15 23.14 15.73 -28.12
N GLN A 16 22.58 16.93 -28.35
CA GLN A 16 21.77 17.62 -27.31
C GLN A 16 20.33 17.16 -27.24
N MET A 17 19.84 16.36 -28.20
CA MET A 17 18.48 15.82 -28.18
C MET A 17 18.31 14.50 -27.41
N GLN A 18 19.34 13.97 -26.78
CA GLN A 18 19.25 12.80 -25.90
C GLN A 18 19.25 13.15 -24.40
N VAL A 19 18.74 14.29 -24.01
CA VAL A 19 18.17 14.42 -22.67
C VAL A 19 16.81 13.75 -22.74
N VAL A 20 16.82 12.43 -22.72
CA VAL A 20 15.63 11.64 -22.38
C VAL A 20 15.23 12.17 -21.01
N ALA A 21 14.11 12.89 -20.96
CA ALA A 21 13.48 13.22 -19.70
C ALA A 21 13.34 11.88 -18.97
N GLN A 22 14.15 11.68 -17.95
CA GLN A 22 14.01 10.53 -17.08
C GLN A 22 12.63 10.68 -16.47
N GLU A 23 11.66 9.91 -16.95
CA GLU A 23 10.32 9.90 -16.38
C GLU A 23 10.49 9.60 -14.89
N THR A 24 10.40 10.63 -14.07
CA THR A 24 10.42 10.47 -12.62
C THR A 24 9.11 9.81 -12.26
N ARG A 25 9.16 8.52 -11.98
CA ARG A 25 8.00 7.76 -11.52
C ARG A 25 7.55 8.34 -10.19
N PRO A 26 6.26 8.64 -9.99
CA PRO A 26 5.77 9.17 -8.74
C PRO A 26 5.89 8.13 -7.63
N ASN A 27 6.17 8.56 -6.41
CA ASN A 27 5.97 7.74 -5.24
C ASN A 27 4.47 7.56 -5.02
N ILE A 28 4.05 6.33 -4.69
CA ILE A 28 2.64 5.98 -4.47
C ILE A 28 2.48 5.54 -3.02
N ILE A 29 1.64 6.25 -2.28
CA ILE A 29 1.30 5.91 -0.90
C ILE A 29 -0.19 5.55 -0.84
N TYR A 30 -0.49 4.32 -0.40
CA TYR A 30 -1.84 3.85 -0.14
C TYR A 30 -2.06 3.75 1.37
N ILE A 31 -3.02 4.49 1.91
CA ILE A 31 -3.37 4.47 3.33
C ILE A 31 -4.78 3.93 3.48
N MET A 32 -4.95 2.91 4.31
CA MET A 32 -6.23 2.29 4.61
C MET A 32 -6.48 2.30 6.12
N SER A 33 -7.57 2.88 6.54
CA SER A 33 -8.07 2.77 7.92
C SER A 33 -9.11 1.65 8.00
N ASP A 34 -8.96 0.79 9.02
CA ASP A 34 -9.86 -0.34 9.28
C ASP A 34 -11.02 0.12 10.17
N ASP A 35 -12.26 -0.24 9.81
CA ASP A 35 -13.49 0.13 10.53
C ASP A 35 -13.67 1.65 10.81
N HIS A 36 -13.16 2.50 9.92
CA HIS A 36 -13.32 3.94 10.03
C HIS A 36 -14.61 4.38 9.34
N ALA A 37 -15.58 4.80 10.11
CA ALA A 37 -16.87 5.22 9.57
C ALA A 37 -16.74 6.51 8.74
N LEU A 38 -17.40 6.56 7.57
CA LEU A 38 -17.43 7.74 6.70
C LEU A 38 -17.83 9.01 7.46
N GLN A 39 -18.81 8.89 8.37
CA GLN A 39 -19.31 9.99 9.18
C GLN A 39 -18.26 10.57 10.15
N ALA A 40 -17.18 9.83 10.44
CA ALA A 40 -16.08 10.29 11.28
C ALA A 40 -14.99 11.03 10.49
N ILE A 41 -15.16 11.23 9.18
CA ILE A 41 -14.29 12.05 8.33
C ILE A 41 -14.96 13.39 8.08
N SER A 42 -14.38 14.49 8.61
CA SER A 42 -15.01 15.80 8.57
C SER A 42 -15.21 16.36 7.16
N ALA A 43 -14.38 16.01 6.19
CA ALA A 43 -14.50 16.40 4.79
C ALA A 43 -15.84 16.01 4.16
N TYR A 44 -16.54 15.00 4.68
CA TYR A 44 -17.86 14.59 4.20
C TYR A 44 -19.03 15.36 4.85
N GLY A 45 -18.76 16.32 5.74
CA GLY A 45 -19.76 17.24 6.26
C GLY A 45 -20.81 16.64 7.19
N SER A 46 -20.51 15.51 7.86
CA SER A 46 -21.42 14.87 8.81
C SER A 46 -21.63 15.68 10.08
N ARG A 47 -22.63 15.28 10.89
CA ARG A 47 -22.85 15.85 12.23
C ARG A 47 -21.62 15.77 13.17
N LEU A 48 -20.72 14.82 12.92
CA LEU A 48 -19.49 14.62 13.72
C LEU A 48 -18.38 15.58 13.31
N ALA A 49 -18.42 16.18 12.13
CA ALA A 49 -17.36 17.05 11.61
C ALA A 49 -16.98 18.21 12.55
N LYS A 50 -17.96 18.73 13.31
CA LYS A 50 -17.74 19.83 14.26
C LYS A 50 -17.08 19.38 15.58
N VAL A 51 -17.28 18.13 15.98
CA VAL A 51 -16.80 17.59 17.27
C VAL A 51 -15.58 16.66 17.12
N LEU A 52 -15.41 16.11 15.91
CA LEU A 52 -14.28 15.23 15.54
C LEU A 52 -13.68 15.71 14.22
N PRO A 53 -12.99 16.85 14.20
CA PRO A 53 -12.35 17.33 12.97
C PRO A 53 -11.17 16.42 12.58
N THR A 54 -11.06 16.17 11.27
CA THR A 54 -9.95 15.37 10.68
C THR A 54 -9.13 16.24 9.73
N PRO A 55 -8.37 17.23 10.24
CA PRO A 55 -7.79 18.29 9.41
C PRO A 55 -6.82 17.78 8.35
N ASN A 56 -6.09 16.71 8.63
CA ASN A 56 -5.15 16.14 7.66
C ASN A 56 -5.88 15.40 6.52
N LEU A 57 -6.98 14.69 6.82
CA LEU A 57 -7.83 14.07 5.79
C LEU A 57 -8.57 15.14 4.98
N ASP A 58 -9.04 16.19 5.65
CA ASP A 58 -9.68 17.33 4.99
C ASP A 58 -8.73 18.05 4.03
N ARG A 59 -7.45 18.18 4.40
CA ARG A 59 -6.44 18.72 3.50
C ARG A 59 -6.27 17.85 2.25
N ILE A 60 -6.17 16.52 2.40
CA ILE A 60 -6.09 15.60 1.26
C ILE A 60 -7.33 15.74 0.36
N ALA A 61 -8.52 15.84 0.95
CA ALA A 61 -9.76 16.01 0.21
C ALA A 61 -9.83 17.34 -0.56
N ASN A 62 -9.28 18.42 0.02
CA ASN A 62 -9.32 19.77 -0.55
C ASN A 62 -8.23 19.99 -1.61
N GLU A 63 -7.06 19.39 -1.43
CA GLU A 63 -5.92 19.53 -2.36
C GLU A 63 -5.93 18.44 -3.45
N GLY A 64 -6.72 17.39 -3.29
CA GLY A 64 -6.83 16.26 -4.18
C GLY A 64 -8.25 16.00 -4.68
N ILE A 65 -8.69 14.75 -4.60
CA ILE A 65 -10.01 14.31 -5.05
C ILE A 65 -10.74 13.60 -3.88
N ARG A 66 -11.96 14.04 -3.58
CA ARG A 66 -12.87 13.31 -2.71
C ARG A 66 -13.87 12.52 -3.54
N MET A 67 -14.00 11.22 -3.27
CA MET A 67 -14.93 10.34 -3.94
C MET A 67 -16.18 10.15 -3.09
N ASP A 68 -17.32 10.68 -3.52
CA ASP A 68 -18.57 10.60 -2.76
C ASP A 68 -19.33 9.28 -2.98
N ASN A 69 -19.07 8.59 -4.10
CA ASN A 69 -19.74 7.35 -4.49
C ASN A 69 -18.71 6.24 -4.80
N CYS A 70 -17.93 5.87 -3.80
CA CYS A 70 -16.97 4.77 -3.91
C CYS A 70 -17.54 3.53 -3.21
N CYS A 71 -17.66 2.43 -3.94
CA CYS A 71 -18.18 1.16 -3.44
C CYS A 71 -17.08 0.12 -3.28
N VAL A 72 -17.20 -0.73 -2.27
CA VAL A 72 -16.31 -1.88 -2.06
C VAL A 72 -16.93 -3.14 -2.66
N THR A 73 -16.08 -4.03 -3.15
CA THR A 73 -16.51 -5.32 -3.72
C THR A 73 -16.80 -6.36 -2.64
N ASN A 74 -16.24 -6.16 -1.45
CA ASN A 74 -16.48 -6.96 -0.27
C ASN A 74 -16.21 -6.09 0.97
N SER A 75 -17.09 -6.14 1.96
CA SER A 75 -17.09 -5.25 3.12
C SER A 75 -16.46 -5.85 4.39
N ILE A 76 -15.98 -7.10 4.33
CA ILE A 76 -15.32 -7.76 5.47
C ILE A 76 -13.81 -7.85 5.26
N SER A 77 -13.03 -7.75 6.33
CA SER A 77 -11.58 -7.52 6.37
C SER A 77 -10.75 -8.32 5.34
N ALA A 78 -10.57 -9.64 5.52
CA ALA A 78 -9.68 -10.44 4.67
C ALA A 78 -10.14 -10.46 3.20
N PRO A 79 -11.41 -10.70 2.85
CA PRO A 79 -11.87 -10.63 1.46
C PRO A 79 -11.70 -9.26 0.83
N SER A 80 -11.98 -8.17 1.56
CA SER A 80 -11.77 -6.81 1.07
C SER A 80 -10.29 -6.56 0.74
N ARG A 81 -9.39 -6.95 1.64
CA ARG A 81 -7.94 -6.81 1.44
C ARG A 81 -7.45 -7.63 0.24
N ALA A 82 -7.95 -8.85 0.08
CA ALA A 82 -7.63 -9.69 -1.08
C ALA A 82 -8.11 -9.05 -2.39
N CYS A 83 -9.32 -8.48 -2.41
CA CYS A 83 -9.82 -7.76 -3.59
C CYS A 83 -8.94 -6.54 -3.92
N ILE A 84 -8.53 -5.76 -2.92
CA ILE A 84 -7.62 -4.61 -3.11
C ILE A 84 -6.27 -5.08 -3.64
N MET A 85 -5.69 -6.12 -3.03
CA MET A 85 -4.38 -6.64 -3.43
C MET A 85 -4.35 -7.17 -4.85
N THR A 86 -5.41 -7.85 -5.28
CA THR A 86 -5.44 -8.57 -6.56
C THR A 86 -6.16 -7.82 -7.68
N GLY A 87 -6.94 -6.77 -7.36
CA GLY A 87 -7.86 -6.16 -8.33
C GLY A 87 -8.98 -7.09 -8.78
N GLN A 88 -9.24 -8.18 -8.05
CA GLN A 88 -10.19 -9.22 -8.43
C GLN A 88 -11.29 -9.39 -7.39
N TYR A 89 -12.49 -9.72 -7.83
CA TYR A 89 -13.58 -10.13 -6.94
C TYR A 89 -13.26 -11.43 -6.19
N SER A 90 -13.88 -11.63 -5.04
CA SER A 90 -13.65 -12.81 -4.17
C SER A 90 -13.81 -14.16 -4.89
N HIS A 91 -14.76 -14.27 -5.84
CA HIS A 91 -14.95 -15.50 -6.63
C HIS A 91 -13.80 -15.78 -7.61
N LYS A 92 -12.92 -14.82 -7.87
CA LYS A 92 -11.71 -14.99 -8.69
C LYS A 92 -10.46 -15.19 -7.84
N ASN A 93 -10.32 -14.43 -6.73
CA ASN A 93 -9.15 -14.54 -5.87
C ASN A 93 -9.27 -15.64 -4.80
N GLY A 94 -10.47 -16.24 -4.64
CA GLY A 94 -10.71 -17.36 -3.73
C GLY A 94 -10.80 -17.00 -2.24
N VAL A 95 -10.83 -15.73 -1.87
CA VAL A 95 -10.91 -15.27 -0.48
C VAL A 95 -12.32 -14.78 -0.18
N TYR A 96 -13.10 -15.56 0.55
CA TYR A 96 -14.54 -15.30 0.81
C TYR A 96 -14.80 -14.93 2.27
N THR A 97 -14.02 -15.46 3.19
CA THR A 97 -14.24 -15.38 4.63
C THR A 97 -13.02 -14.82 5.36
N LEU A 98 -13.14 -14.59 6.66
CA LEU A 98 -12.01 -14.16 7.50
C LEU A 98 -10.95 -15.26 7.70
N ASP A 99 -11.34 -16.52 7.50
CA ASP A 99 -10.46 -17.68 7.67
C ASP A 99 -9.69 -18.04 6.39
N ASP A 100 -10.07 -17.44 5.29
CA ASP A 100 -9.37 -17.61 4.01
C ASP A 100 -8.10 -16.76 3.97
N GLY A 101 -7.21 -17.09 3.03
CA GLY A 101 -5.96 -16.36 2.86
C GLY A 101 -5.59 -16.21 1.39
N LEU A 102 -4.85 -15.16 1.09
CA LEU A 102 -4.32 -14.93 -0.25
C LEU A 102 -2.98 -15.66 -0.40
N LEU A 103 -2.95 -16.68 -1.24
CA LEU A 103 -1.73 -17.46 -1.50
C LEU A 103 -0.63 -16.56 -2.08
N PRO A 104 0.63 -16.77 -1.68
CA PRO A 104 1.77 -16.03 -2.24
C PRO A 104 1.95 -16.20 -3.76
N THR A 105 1.36 -17.24 -4.34
CA THR A 105 1.38 -17.51 -5.79
C THR A 105 0.44 -16.61 -6.58
N HIS A 106 -0.58 -16.01 -5.96
CA HIS A 106 -1.46 -15.08 -6.65
C HIS A 106 -0.70 -13.84 -7.12
N ASP A 107 -1.06 -13.37 -8.31
CA ASP A 107 -0.64 -12.07 -8.77
C ASP A 107 -1.32 -10.98 -7.95
N ASN A 108 -0.57 -9.92 -7.67
CA ASN A 108 -1.07 -8.78 -6.93
C ASN A 108 -0.36 -7.50 -7.38
N PHE A 109 -0.93 -6.36 -7.01
CA PHE A 109 -0.41 -5.07 -7.47
C PHE A 109 1.05 -4.83 -7.05
N ALA A 110 1.48 -5.32 -5.88
CA ALA A 110 2.85 -5.11 -5.42
C ALA A 110 3.87 -5.83 -6.31
N LYS A 111 3.56 -7.06 -6.75
CA LYS A 111 4.39 -7.78 -7.75
C LYS A 111 4.45 -7.03 -9.07
N GLU A 112 3.34 -6.48 -9.53
CA GLU A 112 3.29 -5.70 -10.78
C GLU A 112 4.10 -4.39 -10.64
N MET A 113 4.00 -3.72 -9.50
CA MET A 113 4.82 -2.55 -9.20
C MET A 113 6.32 -2.88 -9.20
N GLN A 114 6.73 -4.01 -8.61
CA GLN A 114 8.12 -4.47 -8.67
C GLN A 114 8.60 -4.73 -10.11
N LYS A 115 7.77 -5.38 -10.94
CA LYS A 115 8.06 -5.53 -12.39
C LYS A 115 8.24 -4.17 -13.07
N GLY A 116 7.48 -3.18 -12.64
CA GLY A 116 7.61 -1.79 -13.06
C GLY A 116 8.83 -1.06 -12.48
N GLY A 117 9.66 -1.71 -11.65
CA GLY A 117 10.87 -1.13 -11.05
C GLY A 117 10.62 -0.28 -9.80
N TYR A 118 9.48 -0.41 -9.15
CA TYR A 118 9.22 0.19 -7.85
C TYR A 118 9.78 -0.66 -6.71
N GLN A 119 10.25 -0.01 -5.68
CA GLN A 119 10.39 -0.64 -4.36
C GLN A 119 9.03 -0.65 -3.67
N THR A 120 8.71 -1.76 -3.01
CA THR A 120 7.39 -1.98 -2.44
C THR A 120 7.47 -2.28 -0.95
N ALA A 121 6.60 -1.65 -0.17
CA ALA A 121 6.52 -1.87 1.27
C ALA A 121 5.07 -2.02 1.73
N ILE A 122 4.83 -2.82 2.77
CA ILE A 122 3.56 -2.86 3.48
C ILE A 122 3.78 -2.85 4.99
N ILE A 123 3.05 -1.98 5.68
CA ILE A 123 3.11 -1.80 7.12
C ILE A 123 1.69 -1.81 7.67
N GLY A 124 1.48 -2.48 8.81
CA GLY A 124 0.18 -2.50 9.48
C GLY A 124 -0.60 -3.80 9.28
N LYS A 125 -1.94 -3.73 9.33
CA LYS A 125 -2.78 -4.93 9.28
C LYS A 125 -2.71 -5.64 7.93
N TRP A 126 -2.25 -6.88 7.93
CA TRP A 126 -2.20 -7.76 6.74
C TRP A 126 -3.46 -8.61 6.62
N HIS A 127 -3.72 -9.47 7.58
CA HIS A 127 -4.91 -10.33 7.71
C HIS A 127 -5.22 -11.19 6.48
N LEU A 128 -4.20 -11.65 5.77
CA LEU A 128 -4.34 -12.54 4.60
C LEU A 128 -3.64 -13.89 4.79
N LYS A 129 -3.39 -14.30 6.06
CA LYS A 129 -2.96 -15.62 6.51
C LYS A 129 -1.55 -16.04 6.08
N TYR A 130 -1.21 -15.85 4.82
CA TYR A 130 0.08 -16.22 4.27
C TYR A 130 1.04 -15.01 4.25
N GLU A 131 2.31 -15.29 4.05
CA GLU A 131 3.34 -14.26 3.98
C GLU A 131 3.06 -13.24 2.86
N PRO A 132 3.24 -11.93 3.12
CA PRO A 132 3.09 -10.90 2.10
C PRO A 132 4.04 -11.12 0.93
N ALA A 133 3.50 -11.38 -0.26
CA ALA A 133 4.28 -11.58 -1.48
C ALA A 133 4.28 -10.32 -2.35
N GLY A 134 5.42 -10.01 -2.98
CA GLY A 134 5.59 -8.84 -3.82
C GLY A 134 6.01 -7.58 -3.06
N PHE A 135 6.47 -7.72 -1.81
CA PHE A 135 6.98 -6.60 -1.03
C PHE A 135 8.46 -6.78 -0.71
N ASP A 136 9.24 -5.73 -0.93
CA ASP A 136 10.66 -5.67 -0.56
C ASP A 136 10.80 -5.57 0.96
N TYR A 137 9.91 -4.80 1.57
CA TYR A 137 9.81 -4.63 3.02
C TYR A 137 8.38 -4.91 3.50
N TYR A 138 8.24 -5.57 4.64
CA TYR A 138 6.98 -5.61 5.37
C TYR A 138 7.23 -5.63 6.88
N ASN A 139 6.30 -5.02 7.63
CA ASN A 139 6.20 -5.11 9.08
C ASN A 139 4.71 -5.10 9.45
N VAL A 140 4.12 -6.28 9.65
CA VAL A 140 2.67 -6.44 9.62
C VAL A 140 2.08 -7.13 10.83
N LEU A 141 0.84 -6.77 11.15
CA LEU A 141 -0.04 -7.55 12.02
C LEU A 141 -0.55 -8.74 11.19
N PRO A 142 -0.25 -9.99 11.56
CA PRO A 142 -0.60 -11.16 10.75
C PRO A 142 -2.10 -11.43 10.66
N GLY A 143 -2.86 -11.11 11.72
CA GLY A 143 -4.31 -11.26 11.80
C GLY A 143 -4.99 -9.95 12.21
N GLN A 144 -5.95 -10.01 13.14
CA GLN A 144 -6.62 -8.83 13.69
C GLN A 144 -5.66 -7.91 14.44
N GLY A 145 -4.68 -8.49 15.14
CA GLY A 145 -3.76 -7.75 15.97
C GLY A 145 -4.35 -7.31 17.31
N ARG A 146 -3.55 -6.59 18.08
CA ARG A 146 -3.96 -5.99 19.35
C ARG A 146 -3.85 -4.48 19.23
N TYR A 147 -4.80 -3.75 19.79
CA TYR A 147 -4.76 -2.28 19.80
C TYR A 147 -3.63 -1.74 20.70
N LYS A 148 -3.35 -2.41 21.81
CA LYS A 148 -2.27 -2.04 22.73
C LYS A 148 -1.14 -3.06 22.64
N ASN A 149 0.07 -2.55 22.53
CA ASN A 149 1.30 -3.34 22.40
C ASN A 149 1.18 -4.39 21.28
N PRO A 150 1.02 -3.96 20.02
CA PRO A 150 0.85 -4.86 18.89
C PRO A 150 2.08 -5.74 18.68
N VAL A 151 1.82 -6.94 18.12
CA VAL A 151 2.87 -7.83 17.63
C VAL A 151 2.95 -7.66 16.12
N LEU A 152 4.09 -7.24 15.61
CA LEU A 152 4.34 -7.16 14.18
C LEU A 152 5.32 -8.24 13.76
N ILE A 153 5.17 -8.70 12.53
CA ILE A 153 6.06 -9.68 11.88
C ILE A 153 6.70 -8.99 10.68
N SER A 154 8.02 -8.97 10.66
CA SER A 154 8.81 -8.51 9.52
C SER A 154 9.48 -9.70 8.82
N LYS A 155 10.18 -9.42 7.73
CA LYS A 155 11.03 -10.42 7.07
C LYS A 155 12.12 -10.96 8.00
N GLU A 156 12.58 -10.18 8.97
CA GLU A 156 13.62 -10.60 9.90
C GLU A 156 13.11 -11.65 10.89
N GLU A 157 11.92 -11.43 11.48
CA GLU A 157 11.29 -12.44 12.34
C GLU A 157 10.89 -13.70 11.56
N ARG A 158 10.65 -13.55 10.26
CA ARG A 158 10.32 -14.67 9.37
C ARG A 158 11.54 -15.52 8.99
N LYS A 159 12.71 -14.93 8.94
CA LYS A 159 13.96 -15.58 8.50
C LYS A 159 14.25 -16.87 9.27
N GLY A 160 14.35 -17.98 8.53
CA GLY A 160 14.59 -19.31 9.11
C GLY A 160 13.40 -19.92 9.84
N ASN A 161 12.25 -19.25 9.89
CA ASN A 161 11.04 -19.74 10.55
C ASN A 161 10.15 -20.48 9.55
N THR A 162 9.85 -21.76 9.81
CA THR A 162 9.06 -22.63 8.92
C THR A 162 7.60 -22.79 9.37
N CYS A 163 7.21 -22.23 10.51
CA CYS A 163 5.82 -22.30 10.96
C CYS A 163 4.88 -21.52 10.01
N PRO A 164 3.56 -21.76 10.05
CA PRO A 164 2.59 -20.94 9.33
C PRO A 164 2.81 -19.45 9.62
N PHE A 165 2.63 -18.59 8.62
CA PHE A 165 2.95 -17.16 8.76
C PHE A 165 2.21 -16.49 9.93
N ASP A 166 0.93 -16.78 10.07
CA ASP A 166 0.07 -16.28 11.15
C ASP A 166 0.44 -16.80 12.56
N LYS A 167 1.32 -17.81 12.63
CA LYS A 167 1.88 -18.40 13.87
C LYS A 167 3.35 -17.98 14.10
N THR A 168 3.93 -17.19 13.22
CA THR A 168 5.29 -16.69 13.39
C THR A 168 5.38 -15.82 14.64
N PRO A 169 6.33 -16.07 15.54
CA PRO A 169 6.60 -15.15 16.65
C PRO A 169 7.06 -13.80 16.08
N GLY A 170 6.35 -12.75 16.44
CA GLY A 170 6.68 -11.39 16.02
C GLY A 170 7.30 -10.60 17.16
N LYS A 171 7.69 -9.37 16.86
CA LYS A 171 8.20 -8.40 17.82
C LYS A 171 7.05 -7.61 18.45
N ILE A 172 7.07 -7.49 19.79
CA ILE A 172 6.12 -6.65 20.53
C ILE A 172 6.60 -5.22 20.51
N TYR A 173 5.74 -4.30 20.08
CA TYR A 173 5.97 -2.86 20.12
C TYR A 173 5.13 -2.23 21.23
N GLN A 174 5.71 -1.31 21.98
CA GLN A 174 4.99 -0.62 23.06
C GLN A 174 4.16 0.54 22.51
N GLY A 175 2.92 0.68 22.96
CA GLY A 175 2.03 1.77 22.58
C GLY A 175 0.73 1.33 21.89
N HIS A 176 -0.01 2.29 21.38
CA HIS A 176 -1.22 2.03 20.59
C HIS A 176 -0.84 1.61 19.17
N SER A 177 -1.57 0.64 18.61
CA SER A 177 -1.23 0.06 17.30
C SER A 177 -1.17 1.09 16.17
N THR A 178 -2.06 2.07 16.17
CA THR A 178 -2.05 3.14 15.15
C THR A 178 -0.77 3.96 15.20
N ASP A 179 -0.34 4.37 16.40
CA ASP A 179 0.89 5.17 16.58
C ASP A 179 2.13 4.34 16.22
N VAL A 180 2.14 3.07 16.66
CA VAL A 180 3.22 2.14 16.32
C VAL A 180 3.34 1.96 14.81
N ILE A 181 2.23 1.70 14.12
CA ILE A 181 2.21 1.50 12.66
C ILE A 181 2.64 2.78 11.93
N ALA A 182 2.16 3.94 12.38
CA ALA A 182 2.51 5.23 11.77
C ALA A 182 3.99 5.62 11.96
N SER A 183 4.68 5.02 12.94
CA SER A 183 6.10 5.28 13.23
C SER A 183 7.07 4.33 12.51
N GLN A 184 6.59 3.33 11.78
CA GLN A 184 7.43 2.39 11.04
C GLN A 184 7.82 2.94 9.67
#